data_5d600b153a08bb9cc34022e269e8057a
#
_entry.id   5d600b153a08bb9cc34022e269e8057a
#
_cell.length_a   1.000
_cell.length_b   1.000
_cell.length_c   1.000
_cell.angle_alpha   90.00
_cell.angle_beta   90.00
_cell.angle_gamma   90.00
#
_symmetry.space_group_name_H-M   'P 1'
#
loop_
_entity.id
_entity.type
_entity.pdbx_description
1 polymer ?
#
loop_
_entity_poly.entity_id
_entity_poly.type
_entity_poly.pdbx_seq_one_letter_code
_entity_poly.pdbx_strand_id
1 'polypeptide(L)'
;MNSLRIIDACTEEHFAAMSRIHARGWHAAYPGHVPDDYLRDVITEDHWIPFFREDYATGRCRGLLLYDGENPVCCCTCGPVRLGPSPRQSEGLVIHGEAYRGWGEIISFYTDPACTGRGYGSVLMEEALRRLRADGYLNCYVFVLRENEGARRF
;
A
#
# COMPACT_ATOMS: atom_id res chain seq x y z
N MET A 1 -12.97 -21.91 -9.51
CA MET A 1 -12.22 -20.64 -9.34
C MET A 1 -12.94 -19.79 -8.32
N ASN A 2 -12.23 -19.34 -7.32
CA ASN A 2 -12.77 -18.36 -6.40
C ASN A 2 -12.97 -17.03 -7.16
N SER A 3 -14.01 -16.28 -6.80
CA SER A 3 -14.23 -14.99 -7.42
C SER A 3 -13.33 -13.93 -6.78
N LEU A 4 -12.68 -13.12 -7.59
CA LEU A 4 -11.93 -11.96 -7.14
C LEU A 4 -12.87 -10.82 -6.80
N ARG A 5 -12.63 -10.15 -5.69
CA ARG A 5 -13.44 -9.03 -5.22
C ARG A 5 -12.54 -7.95 -4.67
N ILE A 6 -12.70 -6.72 -5.14
CA ILE A 6 -12.00 -5.55 -4.62
C ILE A 6 -12.98 -4.71 -3.83
N ILE A 7 -12.60 -4.32 -2.62
CA ILE A 7 -13.41 -3.49 -1.75
C ILE A 7 -12.62 -2.26 -1.30
N ASP A 8 -13.36 -1.21 -0.96
CA ASP A 8 -12.81 -0.07 -0.21
C ASP A 8 -12.73 -0.46 1.26
N ALA A 9 -11.54 -0.32 1.86
CA ALA A 9 -11.32 -0.65 3.26
C ALA A 9 -11.98 0.39 4.16
N CYS A 10 -12.91 -0.05 4.99
CA CYS A 10 -13.72 0.85 5.83
C CYS A 10 -14.05 0.28 7.22
N THR A 11 -13.55 -0.89 7.57
CA THR A 11 -13.77 -1.54 8.87
C THR A 11 -12.45 -1.91 9.54
N GLU A 12 -12.49 -2.13 10.86
CA GLU A 12 -11.33 -2.60 11.60
C GLU A 12 -10.78 -3.94 11.07
N GLU A 13 -11.65 -4.83 10.63
CA GLU A 13 -11.26 -6.10 10.01
C GLU A 13 -10.49 -5.87 8.69
N HIS A 14 -10.94 -4.92 7.87
CA HIS A 14 -10.26 -4.55 6.64
C HIS A 14 -8.87 -3.95 6.93
N PHE A 15 -8.77 -3.05 7.92
CA PHE A 15 -7.49 -2.45 8.30
C PHE A 15 -6.52 -3.49 8.84
N ALA A 16 -7.01 -4.44 9.62
CA ALA A 16 -6.19 -5.55 10.13
C ALA A 16 -5.68 -6.44 8.99
N ALA A 17 -6.51 -6.74 8.01
CA ALA A 17 -6.11 -7.53 6.83
C ALA A 17 -5.05 -6.79 6.00
N MET A 18 -5.24 -5.51 5.74
CA MET A 18 -4.26 -4.68 5.03
C MET A 18 -2.93 -4.61 5.78
N SER A 19 -2.98 -4.38 7.10
CA SER A 19 -1.78 -4.28 7.94
C SER A 19 -0.98 -5.58 7.93
N ARG A 20 -1.65 -6.72 8.02
CA ARG A 20 -1.01 -8.03 7.94
C ARG A 20 -0.29 -8.24 6.60
N ILE A 21 -0.95 -7.96 5.48
CA ILE A 21 -0.34 -8.09 4.15
C ILE A 21 0.85 -7.14 4.02
N HIS A 22 0.71 -5.91 4.47
CA HIS A 22 1.75 -4.89 4.45
C HIS A 22 2.98 -5.36 5.26
N ALA A 23 2.79 -5.82 6.50
CA ALA A 23 3.87 -6.31 7.35
C ALA A 23 4.60 -7.50 6.71
N ARG A 24 3.86 -8.48 6.20
CA ARG A 24 4.43 -9.64 5.50
C ARG A 24 5.22 -9.23 4.27
N GLY A 25 4.74 -8.25 3.52
CA GLY A 25 5.47 -7.67 2.39
C GLY A 25 6.80 -7.06 2.80
N TRP A 26 6.82 -6.30 3.90
CA TRP A 26 8.06 -5.74 4.46
C TRP A 26 9.05 -6.82 4.88
N HIS A 27 8.57 -7.84 5.58
CA HIS A 27 9.42 -8.97 6.01
C HIS A 27 10.00 -9.78 4.85
N ALA A 28 9.32 -9.80 3.72
CA ALA A 28 9.80 -10.47 2.52
C ALA A 28 10.78 -9.61 1.70
N ALA A 29 10.53 -8.29 1.60
CA ALA A 29 11.24 -7.41 0.67
C ALA A 29 12.46 -6.70 1.28
N TYR A 30 12.45 -6.41 2.59
CA TYR A 30 13.41 -5.49 3.19
C TYR A 30 14.46 -6.07 4.15
N PRO A 31 14.61 -7.39 4.35
CA PRO A 31 15.77 -7.92 5.07
C PRO A 31 17.07 -7.46 4.40
N GLY A 32 18.03 -6.99 5.21
CA GLY A 32 19.29 -6.43 4.71
C GLY A 32 19.23 -4.97 4.25
N HIS A 33 18.04 -4.39 4.11
CA HIS A 33 17.83 -2.98 3.72
C HIS A 33 17.26 -2.14 4.86
N VAL A 34 16.61 -2.81 5.80
CA VAL A 34 16.06 -2.22 7.02
C VAL A 34 16.64 -3.00 8.22
N PRO A 35 16.98 -2.33 9.35
CA PRO A 35 17.51 -3.01 10.51
C PRO A 35 16.64 -4.19 10.97
N ASP A 36 17.27 -5.33 11.28
CA ASP A 36 16.56 -6.56 11.64
C ASP A 36 15.69 -6.40 12.90
N ASP A 37 16.18 -5.66 13.88
CA ASP A 37 15.43 -5.36 15.10
C ASP A 37 14.21 -4.50 14.83
N TYR A 38 14.30 -3.54 13.91
CA TYR A 38 13.16 -2.74 13.48
C TYR A 38 12.09 -3.60 12.80
N LEU A 39 12.49 -4.47 11.87
CA LEU A 39 11.56 -5.41 11.23
C LEU A 39 10.89 -6.32 12.25
N ARG A 40 11.65 -6.86 13.20
CA ARG A 40 11.14 -7.79 14.19
C ARG A 40 10.22 -7.12 15.22
N ASP A 41 10.63 -5.96 15.74
CA ASP A 41 10.00 -5.38 16.93
C ASP A 41 8.97 -4.30 16.60
N VAL A 42 9.10 -3.62 15.46
CA VAL A 42 8.21 -2.53 15.04
C VAL A 42 7.24 -2.97 13.96
N ILE A 43 7.72 -3.69 12.94
CA ILE A 43 6.89 -4.09 11.79
C ILE A 43 6.13 -5.38 12.11
N THR A 44 5.22 -5.28 13.06
CA THR A 44 4.29 -6.35 13.43
C THR A 44 3.06 -6.34 12.52
N GLU A 45 2.28 -7.42 12.53
CA GLU A 45 1.10 -7.55 11.64
C GLU A 45 0.01 -6.52 11.92
N ASP A 46 0.00 -5.88 13.10
CA ASP A 46 -0.95 -4.85 13.48
C ASP A 46 -0.40 -3.42 13.41
N HIS A 47 0.88 -3.27 13.01
CA HIS A 47 1.59 -1.98 13.02
C HIS A 47 0.84 -0.86 12.29
N TRP A 48 0.26 -1.15 11.11
CA TRP A 48 -0.39 -0.12 10.29
C TRP A 48 -1.89 0.06 10.55
N ILE A 49 -2.51 -0.72 11.42
CA ILE A 49 -3.95 -0.59 11.71
C ILE A 49 -4.33 0.86 12.09
N PRO A 50 -3.62 1.54 13.00
CA PRO A 50 -3.97 2.92 13.36
C PRO A 50 -3.86 3.89 12.17
N PHE A 51 -2.89 3.67 11.28
CA PHE A 51 -2.68 4.52 10.12
C PHE A 51 -3.81 4.36 9.08
N PHE A 52 -4.22 3.14 8.79
CA PHE A 52 -5.32 2.89 7.86
C PHE A 52 -6.66 3.38 8.43
N ARG A 53 -6.85 3.22 9.73
CA ARG A 53 -8.03 3.77 10.42
C ARG A 53 -8.10 5.29 10.27
N GLU A 54 -6.99 5.98 10.49
CA GLU A 54 -6.92 7.43 10.35
C GLU A 54 -7.09 7.87 8.90
N ASP A 55 -6.49 7.18 7.95
CA ASP A 55 -6.65 7.47 6.52
C ASP A 55 -8.12 7.40 6.10
N TYR A 56 -8.84 6.39 6.57
CA TYR A 56 -10.27 6.28 6.34
C TYR A 56 -11.06 7.39 7.04
N ALA A 57 -10.78 7.65 8.31
CA ALA A 57 -11.49 8.65 9.09
C ALA A 57 -11.33 10.07 8.54
N THR A 58 -10.16 10.40 8.02
CA THR A 58 -9.86 11.72 7.42
C THR A 58 -10.21 11.81 5.94
N GLY A 59 -10.43 10.69 5.27
CA GLY A 59 -10.62 10.65 3.82
C GLY A 59 -9.39 11.06 3.01
N ARG A 60 -8.20 11.08 3.61
CA ARG A 60 -6.97 11.56 2.97
C ARG A 60 -6.54 10.69 1.81
N CYS A 61 -6.70 9.38 1.94
CA CYS A 61 -6.43 8.43 0.87
C CYS A 61 -7.39 7.25 0.97
N ARG A 62 -7.46 6.51 -0.13
CA ARG A 62 -8.32 5.33 -0.26
C ARG A 62 -7.52 4.07 0.01
N GLY A 63 -8.04 3.17 0.84
CA GLY A 63 -7.52 1.82 1.00
C GLY A 63 -8.31 0.85 0.11
N LEU A 64 -7.62 0.05 -0.69
CA LEU A 64 -8.21 -1.00 -1.50
C LEU A 64 -7.69 -2.36 -1.03
N LEU A 65 -8.58 -3.34 -0.97
CA LEU A 65 -8.26 -4.69 -0.54
C LEU A 65 -8.85 -5.70 -1.53
N LEU A 66 -7.99 -6.54 -2.10
CA LEU A 66 -8.38 -7.61 -3.02
C LEU A 66 -8.53 -8.91 -2.26
N TYR A 67 -9.67 -9.55 -2.44
CA TYR A 67 -9.99 -10.89 -1.95
C TYR A 67 -9.99 -11.91 -3.07
N ASP A 68 -9.46 -13.09 -2.80
CA ASP A 68 -9.69 -14.30 -3.57
C ASP A 68 -10.58 -15.21 -2.72
N GLY A 69 -11.87 -15.27 -3.06
CA GLY A 69 -12.89 -15.83 -2.16
C GLY A 69 -12.98 -15.03 -0.87
N GLU A 70 -12.73 -15.67 0.27
CA GLU A 70 -12.73 -15.02 1.59
C GLU A 70 -11.31 -14.61 2.05
N ASN A 71 -10.27 -14.86 1.25
CA ASN A 71 -8.90 -14.58 1.63
C ASN A 71 -8.44 -13.24 1.08
N PRO A 72 -8.05 -12.28 1.94
CA PRO A 72 -7.40 -11.05 1.49
C PRO A 72 -5.98 -11.36 1.02
N VAL A 73 -5.65 -10.96 -0.22
CA VAL A 73 -4.41 -11.37 -0.89
C VAL A 73 -3.53 -10.21 -1.35
N CYS A 74 -4.11 -9.02 -1.53
CA CYS A 74 -3.37 -7.85 -2.00
C CYS A 74 -4.02 -6.58 -1.48
N CYS A 75 -3.21 -5.57 -1.14
CA CYS A 75 -3.72 -4.29 -0.65
C CYS A 75 -2.96 -3.11 -1.24
N CYS A 76 -3.64 -1.97 -1.29
CA CYS A 76 -3.12 -0.73 -1.84
C CYS A 76 -3.71 0.45 -1.08
N THR A 77 -2.90 1.49 -0.89
CA THR A 77 -3.40 2.81 -0.54
C THR A 77 -3.05 3.78 -1.67
N CYS A 78 -4.01 4.60 -2.08
CA CYS A 78 -3.84 5.56 -3.15
C CYS A 78 -4.67 6.82 -2.89
N GLY A 79 -4.24 7.93 -3.47
CA GLY A 79 -4.91 9.21 -3.29
C GLY A 79 -4.14 10.36 -3.93
N PRO A 80 -4.39 11.60 -3.49
CA PRO A 80 -3.61 12.74 -3.94
C PRO A 80 -2.16 12.65 -3.48
N VAL A 81 -1.28 13.32 -4.19
CA VAL A 81 0.13 13.43 -3.79
C VAL A 81 0.25 13.91 -2.35
N ARG A 82 1.14 13.28 -1.59
CA ARG A 82 1.45 13.73 -0.23
C ARG A 82 2.41 14.91 -0.30
N LEU A 83 1.96 16.06 0.20
CA LEU A 83 2.73 17.30 0.21
C LEU A 83 3.30 17.56 1.61
N GLY A 84 4.59 17.90 1.65
CA GLY A 84 5.27 18.22 2.89
C GLY A 84 5.69 17.01 3.74
N PRO A 85 6.28 17.25 4.93
CA PRO A 85 6.70 16.18 5.82
C PRO A 85 5.48 15.44 6.36
N SER A 86 5.45 14.14 6.20
CA SER A 86 4.45 13.31 6.85
C SER A 86 4.79 13.16 8.34
N PRO A 87 3.84 13.39 9.26
CA PRO A 87 4.07 13.13 10.68
C PRO A 87 4.33 11.66 10.99
N ARG A 88 4.13 10.79 10.01
CA ARG A 88 4.33 9.34 10.12
C ARG A 88 5.65 8.86 9.55
N GLN A 89 6.45 9.76 8.97
CA GLN A 89 7.74 9.36 8.41
C GLN A 89 8.77 9.27 9.52
N SER A 90 9.47 8.14 9.56
CA SER A 90 10.72 8.03 10.27
C SER A 90 11.68 9.13 9.82
N GLU A 91 12.41 9.67 10.76
CA GLU A 91 13.39 10.72 10.51
C GLU A 91 14.23 10.43 9.26
N GLY A 92 14.28 11.36 8.33
CA GLY A 92 15.15 11.31 7.14
C GLY A 92 14.47 10.97 5.82
N LEU A 93 13.21 10.54 5.79
CA LEU A 93 12.51 10.33 4.52
C LEU A 93 11.76 11.60 4.14
N VAL A 94 12.32 12.36 3.21
CA VAL A 94 11.67 13.55 2.65
C VAL A 94 10.90 13.12 1.40
N ILE A 95 9.58 13.22 1.43
CA ILE A 95 8.76 13.03 0.23
C ILE A 95 8.67 14.39 -0.46
N HIS A 96 9.28 14.48 -1.63
CA HIS A 96 9.25 15.68 -2.46
C HIS A 96 7.98 15.73 -3.30
N GLY A 97 6.83 15.82 -2.63
CA GLY A 97 5.53 15.86 -3.30
C GLY A 97 5.30 17.11 -4.13
N GLU A 98 6.01 18.18 -3.87
CA GLU A 98 5.82 19.46 -4.58
C GLU A 98 6.06 19.36 -6.10
N ALA A 99 7.03 18.54 -6.54
CA ALA A 99 7.27 18.28 -7.96
C ALA A 99 6.11 17.58 -8.67
N TYR A 100 5.23 16.94 -7.90
CA TYR A 100 4.10 16.15 -8.39
C TYR A 100 2.74 16.72 -7.96
N ARG A 101 2.72 18.01 -7.62
CA ARG A 101 1.47 18.68 -7.25
C ARG A 101 0.40 18.47 -8.32
N GLY A 102 -0.79 18.02 -7.90
CA GLY A 102 -1.89 17.69 -8.81
C GLY A 102 -1.85 16.28 -9.39
N TRP A 103 -0.81 15.49 -9.08
CA TRP A 103 -0.75 14.08 -9.45
C TRP A 103 -1.45 13.20 -8.41
N GLY A 104 -1.85 12.01 -8.84
CA GLY A 104 -2.20 10.93 -7.92
C GLY A 104 -0.96 10.19 -7.45
N GLU A 105 -1.08 9.47 -6.35
CA GLU A 105 -0.01 8.64 -5.79
C GLU A 105 -0.54 7.27 -5.40
N ILE A 106 0.19 6.23 -5.80
CA ILE A 106 0.11 4.91 -5.18
C ILE A 106 1.03 4.94 -3.96
N ILE A 107 0.45 5.03 -2.77
CA ILE A 107 1.20 5.29 -1.53
C ILE A 107 1.84 4.01 -1.01
N SER A 108 1.07 2.92 -1.03
CA SER A 108 1.55 1.59 -0.67
C SER A 108 0.89 0.53 -1.54
N PHE A 109 1.62 -0.54 -1.81
CA PHE A 109 1.12 -1.62 -2.65
C PHE A 109 1.82 -2.93 -2.29
N TYR A 110 1.06 -3.89 -1.77
CA TYR A 110 1.62 -5.17 -1.32
C TYR A 110 0.69 -6.34 -1.68
N THR A 111 1.29 -7.40 -2.23
CA THR A 111 0.67 -8.71 -2.33
C THR A 111 1.21 -9.59 -1.21
N ASP A 112 0.34 -10.38 -0.56
CA ASP A 112 0.80 -11.35 0.44
C ASP A 112 1.87 -12.25 -0.20
N PRO A 113 3.07 -12.36 0.39
CA PRO A 113 4.15 -13.17 -0.18
C PRO A 113 3.77 -14.62 -0.50
N ALA A 114 2.83 -15.18 0.25
CA ALA A 114 2.30 -16.53 -0.01
C ALA A 114 1.47 -16.62 -1.30
N CYS A 115 1.07 -15.49 -1.87
CA CYS A 115 0.15 -15.40 -3.01
C CYS A 115 0.76 -14.73 -4.24
N THR A 116 2.04 -14.41 -4.25
CA THR A 116 2.71 -13.75 -5.39
C THR A 116 2.72 -14.63 -6.64
N GLY A 117 2.85 -14.00 -7.80
CA GLY A 117 2.92 -14.72 -9.08
C GLY A 117 1.58 -15.21 -9.63
N ARG A 118 0.47 -14.82 -9.01
CA ARG A 118 -0.89 -15.22 -9.43
C ARG A 118 -1.67 -14.13 -10.14
N GLY A 119 -1.03 -12.99 -10.42
CA GLY A 119 -1.67 -11.87 -11.13
C GLY A 119 -2.48 -10.92 -10.25
N TYR A 120 -2.58 -11.13 -8.95
CA TYR A 120 -3.36 -10.29 -8.05
C TYR A 120 -2.90 -8.83 -8.05
N GLY A 121 -1.58 -8.61 -8.09
CA GLY A 121 -1.03 -7.26 -8.17
C GLY A 121 -1.52 -6.50 -9.39
N SER A 122 -1.53 -7.13 -10.56
CA SER A 122 -2.00 -6.49 -11.80
C SER A 122 -3.48 -6.14 -11.72
N VAL A 123 -4.30 -7.02 -11.18
CA VAL A 123 -5.74 -6.79 -11.01
C VAL A 123 -5.98 -5.59 -10.09
N LEU A 124 -5.30 -5.53 -8.95
CA LEU A 124 -5.48 -4.44 -7.99
C LEU A 124 -4.89 -3.12 -8.51
N MET A 125 -3.74 -3.15 -9.20
CA MET A 125 -3.13 -1.95 -9.78
C MET A 125 -4.04 -1.33 -10.84
N GLU A 126 -4.62 -2.13 -11.71
CA GLU A 126 -5.56 -1.65 -12.72
C GLU A 126 -6.75 -0.92 -12.08
N GLU A 127 -7.33 -1.49 -11.03
CA GLU A 127 -8.43 -0.85 -10.30
C GLU A 127 -7.98 0.43 -9.58
N ALA A 128 -6.82 0.43 -8.93
CA ALA A 128 -6.28 1.63 -8.28
C ALA A 128 -6.10 2.79 -9.28
N LEU A 129 -5.53 2.50 -10.44
CA LEU A 129 -5.36 3.49 -11.50
C LEU A 129 -6.70 3.98 -12.05
N ARG A 130 -7.67 3.07 -12.19
CA ARG A 130 -9.03 3.42 -12.61
C ARG A 130 -9.68 4.38 -11.60
N ARG A 131 -9.53 4.12 -10.29
CA ARG A 131 -10.05 5.00 -9.23
C ARG A 131 -9.39 6.36 -9.25
N LEU A 132 -8.08 6.42 -9.36
CA LEU A 132 -7.35 7.69 -9.47
C LEU A 132 -7.79 8.51 -10.69
N ARG A 133 -7.97 7.85 -11.82
CA ARG A 133 -8.45 8.50 -13.03
C ARG A 133 -9.88 9.03 -12.86
N ALA A 134 -10.75 8.26 -12.22
CA ALA A 134 -12.13 8.68 -11.93
C ALA A 134 -12.16 9.89 -10.96
N ASP A 135 -11.18 10.01 -10.06
CA ASP A 135 -11.00 11.14 -9.16
C ASP A 135 -10.39 12.37 -9.88
N GLY A 136 -10.06 12.26 -11.16
CA GLY A 136 -9.56 13.37 -11.99
C GLY A 136 -8.05 13.44 -12.15
N TYR A 137 -7.29 12.48 -11.64
CA TYR A 137 -5.84 12.47 -11.79
C TYR A 137 -5.43 11.92 -13.15
N LEU A 138 -4.73 12.73 -13.94
CA LEU A 138 -4.22 12.35 -15.27
C LEU A 138 -2.85 11.66 -15.17
N ASN A 139 -2.12 11.94 -14.12
CA ASN A 139 -0.79 11.40 -13.87
C ASN A 139 -0.73 10.80 -12.48
N CYS A 140 0.08 9.77 -12.33
CA CYS A 140 0.28 9.10 -11.05
C CYS A 140 1.73 8.62 -10.93
N TYR A 141 2.21 8.50 -9.71
CA TYR A 141 3.52 7.95 -9.43
C TYR A 141 3.48 7.03 -8.21
N VAL A 142 4.54 6.26 -8.06
CA VAL A 142 4.78 5.39 -6.90
C VAL A 142 6.26 5.44 -6.55
N PHE A 143 6.58 5.54 -5.26
CA PHE A 143 7.95 5.36 -4.80
C PHE A 143 8.23 3.87 -4.55
N VAL A 144 9.41 3.45 -4.98
CA VAL A 144 9.88 2.07 -4.76
C VAL A 144 11.34 2.11 -4.34
N LEU A 145 11.71 1.25 -3.40
CA LEU A 145 13.11 1.12 -3.00
C LEU A 145 13.94 0.62 -4.19
N ARG A 146 15.11 1.25 -4.45
CA ARG A 146 15.98 0.88 -5.58
C ARG A 146 16.29 -0.62 -5.58
N GLU A 147 16.54 -1.17 -4.41
CA GLU A 147 16.94 -2.56 -4.17
C GLU A 147 15.77 -3.55 -4.31
N ASN A 148 14.53 -3.06 -4.31
CA ASN A 148 13.35 -3.91 -4.49
C ASN A 148 13.11 -4.20 -5.98
N GLU A 149 13.96 -5.08 -6.53
CA GLU A 149 13.91 -5.43 -7.95
C GLU A 149 12.59 -6.08 -8.37
N GLY A 150 12.00 -6.88 -7.48
CA GLY A 150 10.71 -7.52 -7.74
C GLY A 150 9.60 -6.50 -7.99
N ALA A 151 9.49 -5.48 -7.13
CA ALA A 151 8.54 -4.40 -7.30
C ALA A 151 8.85 -3.53 -8.52
N ARG A 152 10.13 -3.31 -8.83
CA ARG A 152 10.54 -2.52 -9.99
C ARG A 152 10.24 -3.19 -11.34
N ARG A 153 10.20 -4.53 -11.36
CA ARG A 153 9.83 -5.29 -12.57
C ARG A 153 8.31 -5.40 -12.77
N PHE A 154 7.56 -5.18 -11.72
CA PHE A 154 6.10 -5.19 -11.75
C PHE A 154 5.56 -3.95 -12.48
#